data_7dcc82734d071404d0a85c3253d30e77
#
_entry.id   7dcc82734d071404d0a85c3253d30e77
#
_cell.length_a   1.000
_cell.length_b   1.000
_cell.length_c   1.000
_cell.angle_alpha   90.00
_cell.angle_beta   90.00
_cell.angle_gamma   90.00
#
_symmetry.space_group_name_H-M   'P 1'
#
loop_
_entity.id
_entity.type
_entity.pdbx_description
1 polymer ?
#
loop_
_entity_poly.entity_id
_entity_poly.type
_entity_poly.pdbx_seq_one_letter_code
_entity_poly.pdbx_strand_id
1 'polypeptide(L)'
;MNHLPADALPLIQLRTERRSNHPWIFQKMVEKPDPKPKPGTIVDIVDRTGVFAGRGFYNGHSRISLRVLTTDPDEALDEAFFARKISDAVALRRDLLKLDAITDAYRLVHSEGDGLSGLVVDRFANTVVVEFFSAGMYKLRDLIKRCLLEHFPDADIYAFAEEHVQKQESFDCAIPKSPPPTVIHEHGVQFHAAPGTKHKTGFFADQRDNRKLLSEFCPGKRVLDLCCNSGGFGIYAKTIGGADEVVGVDLDEEILEIAEKNAYLNKAKVRFV
;
A
#
# COMPACT_ATOMS: atom_id res chain seq x y z
N MET A 1 21.62 -39.22 8.13
CA MET A 1 20.66 -38.55 7.22
C MET A 1 19.37 -38.40 8.01
N ASN A 2 19.15 -37.23 8.60
CA ASN A 2 17.91 -36.95 9.32
C ASN A 2 16.79 -36.72 8.30
N HIS A 3 15.86 -37.64 8.21
CA HIS A 3 14.60 -37.40 7.51
C HIS A 3 13.85 -36.31 8.25
N LEU A 4 13.80 -35.09 7.67
CA LEU A 4 12.85 -34.09 8.06
C LEU A 4 11.44 -34.63 7.82
N PRO A 5 10.45 -34.39 8.70
CA PRO A 5 9.06 -34.76 8.46
C PRO A 5 8.57 -34.11 7.15
N ALA A 6 7.68 -34.77 6.44
CA ALA A 6 7.19 -34.39 5.11
C ALA A 6 6.54 -32.98 5.06
N ASP A 7 6.27 -32.35 6.20
CA ASP A 7 5.65 -31.03 6.38
C ASP A 7 6.63 -29.95 6.86
N ALA A 8 7.94 -30.20 6.92
CA ALA A 8 8.91 -29.21 7.37
C ALA A 8 9.16 -28.15 6.28
N LEU A 9 9.05 -26.88 6.66
CA LEU A 9 9.36 -25.77 5.76
C LEU A 9 10.85 -25.80 5.34
N PRO A 10 11.20 -25.38 4.11
CA PRO A 10 12.61 -25.23 3.73
C PRO A 10 13.33 -24.29 4.69
N LEU A 11 14.55 -24.65 5.09
CA LEU A 11 15.37 -23.87 6.00
C LEU A 11 16.35 -23.01 5.20
N ILE A 12 16.41 -21.71 5.53
CA ILE A 12 17.35 -20.74 4.92
C ILE A 12 18.27 -20.20 6.00
N GLN A 13 19.57 -20.33 5.78
CA GLN A 13 20.59 -19.84 6.71
C GLN A 13 21.08 -18.45 6.31
N LEU A 14 21.24 -17.57 7.31
CA LEU A 14 21.87 -16.28 7.16
C LEU A 14 23.39 -16.38 7.35
N ARG A 15 24.15 -15.54 6.65
CA ARG A 15 25.60 -15.42 6.82
C ARG A 15 26.01 -14.65 8.09
N THR A 16 25.04 -13.97 8.71
CA THR A 16 25.26 -13.10 9.85
C THR A 16 24.27 -13.41 10.97
N GLU A 17 24.55 -12.94 12.18
CA GLU A 17 23.52 -12.82 13.21
C GLU A 17 22.50 -11.75 12.80
N ARG A 18 21.21 -12.00 13.05
CA ARG A 18 20.18 -11.01 12.78
C ARG A 18 20.14 -9.98 13.90
N ARG A 19 20.57 -8.76 13.60
CA ARG A 19 20.60 -7.64 14.56
C ARG A 19 19.51 -6.59 14.30
N SER A 20 18.79 -6.70 13.18
CA SER A 20 17.75 -5.75 12.78
C SER A 20 16.39 -6.43 12.78
N ASN A 21 15.38 -5.71 13.29
CA ASN A 21 13.97 -6.13 13.21
C ASN A 21 13.32 -5.77 11.87
N HIS A 22 14.07 -5.16 10.93
CA HIS A 22 13.54 -4.85 9.61
C HIS A 22 13.17 -6.15 8.88
N PRO A 23 11.97 -6.25 8.28
CA PRO A 23 11.51 -7.50 7.67
C PRO A 23 12.26 -7.89 6.40
N TRP A 24 13.05 -7.00 5.80
CA TRP A 24 13.82 -7.28 4.59
C TRP A 24 15.22 -7.82 4.91
N ILE A 25 15.54 -8.96 4.31
CA ILE A 25 16.88 -9.53 4.34
C ILE A 25 17.40 -9.59 2.89
N PHE A 26 18.49 -8.91 2.63
CA PHE A 26 19.04 -8.78 1.29
C PHE A 26 19.85 -10.01 0.87
N GLN A 27 19.92 -10.28 -0.43
CA GLN A 27 20.56 -11.46 -1.02
C GLN A 27 21.98 -11.71 -0.52
N LYS A 28 22.78 -10.65 -0.32
CA LYS A 28 24.17 -10.76 0.19
C LYS A 28 24.26 -11.32 1.62
N MET A 29 23.16 -11.28 2.39
CA MET A 29 23.09 -11.74 3.77
C MET A 29 22.64 -13.19 3.88
N VAL A 30 22.26 -13.82 2.77
CA VAL A 30 21.68 -15.16 2.73
C VAL A 30 22.67 -16.15 2.13
N GLU A 31 22.83 -17.33 2.75
CA GLU A 31 23.56 -18.43 2.13
C GLU A 31 22.74 -19.00 0.96
N LYS A 32 23.43 -19.49 -0.07
CA LYS A 32 22.72 -20.10 -1.23
C LYS A 32 22.11 -21.42 -0.77
N PRO A 33 20.76 -21.52 -0.76
CA PRO A 33 20.13 -22.79 -0.41
C PRO A 33 20.29 -23.83 -1.52
N ASP A 34 20.41 -25.09 -1.11
CA ASP A 34 20.40 -26.27 -2.00
C ASP A 34 19.51 -27.35 -1.37
N PRO A 35 18.40 -27.71 -1.99
CA PRO A 35 17.82 -27.15 -3.22
C PRO A 35 17.30 -25.71 -3.05
N LYS A 36 17.35 -24.93 -4.13
CA LYS A 36 16.86 -23.54 -4.14
C LYS A 36 15.31 -23.53 -4.17
N PRO A 37 14.63 -22.95 -3.15
CA PRO A 37 13.17 -22.83 -3.17
C PRO A 37 12.69 -21.90 -4.30
N LYS A 38 11.46 -22.12 -4.77
CA LYS A 38 10.82 -21.26 -5.77
C LYS A 38 10.51 -19.88 -5.19
N PRO A 39 10.50 -18.80 -6.01
CA PRO A 39 10.07 -17.47 -5.55
C PRO A 39 8.72 -17.52 -4.82
N GLY A 40 8.64 -16.83 -3.68
CA GLY A 40 7.43 -16.76 -2.85
C GLY A 40 7.12 -18.04 -2.04
N THR A 41 8.09 -18.97 -1.90
CA THR A 41 7.95 -20.09 -0.95
C THR A 41 8.09 -19.60 0.47
N ILE A 42 7.24 -20.05 1.39
CA ILE A 42 7.37 -19.84 2.83
C ILE A 42 8.53 -20.69 3.34
N VAL A 43 9.41 -20.10 4.11
CA VAL A 43 10.64 -20.71 4.64
C VAL A 43 10.86 -20.34 6.09
N ASP A 44 11.51 -21.22 6.84
CA ASP A 44 12.12 -20.90 8.13
C ASP A 44 13.51 -20.30 7.92
N ILE A 45 13.84 -19.32 8.73
CA ILE A 45 15.08 -18.57 8.64
C ILE A 45 15.85 -18.75 9.94
N VAL A 46 17.11 -19.16 9.81
CA VAL A 46 18.04 -19.24 10.95
C VAL A 46 19.22 -18.31 10.71
N ASP A 47 19.79 -17.83 11.78
CA ASP A 47 21.03 -17.06 11.72
C ASP A 47 22.25 -17.96 11.48
N ARG A 48 23.47 -17.37 11.43
CA ARG A 48 24.71 -18.13 11.21
C ARG A 48 25.00 -19.17 12.29
N THR A 49 24.39 -19.05 13.49
CA THR A 49 24.57 -19.98 14.62
C THR A 49 23.50 -21.07 14.67
N GLY A 50 22.52 -21.03 13.74
CA GLY A 50 21.40 -21.97 13.69
C GLY A 50 20.22 -21.57 14.57
N VAL A 51 20.24 -20.39 15.19
CA VAL A 51 19.13 -19.87 15.98
C VAL A 51 18.03 -19.34 15.06
N PHE A 52 16.77 -19.67 15.37
CA PHE A 52 15.61 -19.19 14.62
C PHE A 52 15.59 -17.65 14.57
N ALA A 53 15.51 -17.10 13.36
CA ALA A 53 15.55 -15.66 13.10
C ALA A 53 14.22 -15.15 12.51
N GLY A 54 13.30 -16.04 12.14
CA GLY A 54 11.99 -15.71 11.64
C GLY A 54 11.47 -16.68 10.59
N ARG A 55 10.26 -16.44 10.13
CA ARG A 55 9.58 -17.17 9.05
C ARG A 55 9.02 -16.18 8.05
N GLY A 56 9.06 -16.49 6.74
CA GLY A 56 8.57 -15.57 5.72
C GLY A 56 8.78 -16.07 4.30
N PHE A 57 8.68 -15.17 3.33
CA PHE A 57 8.84 -15.50 1.91
C PHE A 57 10.31 -15.48 1.48
N TYR A 58 10.70 -16.49 0.71
CA TYR A 58 11.99 -16.54 0.01
C TYR A 58 11.83 -16.15 -1.45
N ASN A 59 12.79 -15.36 -1.96
CA ASN A 59 12.96 -15.11 -3.39
C ASN A 59 14.44 -14.95 -3.76
N GLY A 60 15.01 -15.96 -4.39
CA GLY A 60 16.42 -15.93 -4.79
C GLY A 60 16.71 -15.13 -6.06
N HIS A 61 15.72 -14.50 -6.70
CA HIS A 61 15.89 -13.57 -7.82
C HIS A 61 15.84 -12.11 -7.38
N SER A 62 15.11 -11.81 -6.30
CA SER A 62 14.98 -10.48 -5.75
C SER A 62 16.22 -10.03 -4.99
N ARG A 63 16.50 -8.73 -4.99
CA ARG A 63 17.48 -8.13 -4.09
C ARG A 63 17.10 -8.31 -2.63
N ILE A 64 15.80 -8.33 -2.32
CA ILE A 64 15.22 -8.68 -1.02
C ILE A 64 14.94 -10.18 -1.04
N SER A 65 15.95 -10.99 -0.68
CA SER A 65 15.82 -12.45 -0.74
C SER A 65 14.84 -13.04 0.27
N LEU A 66 14.66 -12.38 1.41
CA LEU A 66 13.72 -12.84 2.43
C LEU A 66 12.87 -11.66 2.92
N ARG A 67 11.58 -11.91 3.03
CA ARG A 67 10.59 -11.01 3.65
C ARG A 67 10.03 -11.71 4.88
N VAL A 68 10.52 -11.32 6.05
CA VAL A 68 10.10 -11.90 7.33
C VAL A 68 8.70 -11.42 7.65
N LEU A 69 7.82 -12.35 8.00
CA LEU A 69 6.41 -12.08 8.36
C LEU A 69 6.15 -12.31 9.84
N THR A 70 6.89 -13.25 10.46
CA THR A 70 6.86 -13.48 11.91
C THR A 70 8.24 -13.82 12.44
N THR A 71 8.49 -13.51 13.71
CA THR A 71 9.66 -13.94 14.49
C THR A 71 9.27 -14.93 15.59
N ASP A 72 8.02 -15.32 15.65
CA ASP A 72 7.51 -16.35 16.54
C ASP A 72 7.66 -17.72 15.85
N PRO A 73 8.44 -18.66 16.42
CA PRO A 73 8.62 -19.98 15.84
C PRO A 73 7.34 -20.83 15.84
N ASP A 74 6.41 -20.54 16.75
CA ASP A 74 5.16 -21.28 16.91
C ASP A 74 4.03 -20.73 16.00
N GLU A 75 4.24 -19.57 15.38
CA GLU A 75 3.24 -18.93 14.49
C GLU A 75 3.31 -19.51 13.07
N ALA A 76 2.27 -20.21 12.64
CA ALA A 76 2.12 -20.70 11.28
C ALA A 76 1.74 -19.57 10.31
N LEU A 77 2.32 -19.56 9.11
CA LEU A 77 1.92 -18.64 8.02
C LEU A 77 0.87 -19.32 7.12
N ASP A 78 -0.29 -19.58 7.69
CA ASP A 78 -1.45 -20.17 7.06
C ASP A 78 -2.50 -19.12 6.64
N GLU A 79 -3.64 -19.57 6.12
CA GLU A 79 -4.76 -18.69 5.75
C GLU A 79 -5.25 -17.85 6.93
N ALA A 80 -5.29 -18.41 8.15
CA ALA A 80 -5.75 -17.72 9.35
C ALA A 80 -4.80 -16.56 9.75
N PHE A 81 -3.49 -16.76 9.57
CA PHE A 81 -2.49 -15.69 9.78
C PHE A 81 -2.78 -14.49 8.87
N PHE A 82 -2.91 -14.72 7.56
CA PHE A 82 -3.12 -13.63 6.60
C PHE A 82 -4.49 -12.97 6.78
N ALA A 83 -5.55 -13.74 7.05
CA ALA A 83 -6.88 -13.20 7.33
C ALA A 83 -6.86 -12.30 8.58
N ARG A 84 -6.24 -12.73 9.66
CA ARG A 84 -6.08 -11.94 10.87
C ARG A 84 -5.30 -10.65 10.60
N LYS A 85 -4.15 -10.70 9.90
CA LYS A 85 -3.37 -9.50 9.58
C LYS A 85 -4.12 -8.48 8.74
N ILE A 86 -4.93 -8.94 7.78
CA ILE A 86 -5.80 -8.06 6.99
C ILE A 86 -6.89 -7.46 7.87
N SER A 87 -7.54 -8.26 8.74
CA SER A 87 -8.55 -7.79 9.68
C SER A 87 -7.99 -6.77 10.67
N ASP A 88 -6.79 -6.99 11.19
CA ASP A 88 -6.10 -6.04 12.09
C ASP A 88 -5.82 -4.70 11.37
N ALA A 89 -5.38 -4.75 10.10
CA ALA A 89 -5.15 -3.56 9.29
C ALA A 89 -6.45 -2.79 9.04
N VAL A 90 -7.55 -3.49 8.75
CA VAL A 90 -8.89 -2.89 8.58
C VAL A 90 -9.38 -2.27 9.90
N ALA A 91 -9.29 -3.00 11.00
CA ALA A 91 -9.71 -2.52 12.32
C ALA A 91 -8.92 -1.27 12.76
N LEU A 92 -7.61 -1.23 12.49
CA LEU A 92 -6.80 -0.03 12.74
C LEU A 92 -7.39 1.20 12.05
N ARG A 93 -7.76 1.09 10.76
CA ARG A 93 -8.26 2.24 9.97
C ARG A 93 -9.70 2.60 10.32
N ARG A 94 -10.57 1.61 10.46
CA ARG A 94 -12.02 1.83 10.65
C ARG A 94 -12.40 2.03 12.09
N ASP A 95 -11.87 1.21 13.01
CA ASP A 95 -12.34 1.18 14.39
C ASP A 95 -11.50 2.10 15.29
N LEU A 96 -10.16 2.08 15.17
CA LEU A 96 -9.30 2.90 15.98
C LEU A 96 -9.16 4.32 15.43
N LEU A 97 -8.77 4.47 14.15
CA LEU A 97 -8.56 5.77 13.51
C LEU A 97 -9.86 6.39 12.98
N LYS A 98 -10.94 5.63 12.89
CA LYS A 98 -12.29 6.05 12.45
C LYS A 98 -12.27 6.78 11.10
N LEU A 99 -11.43 6.31 10.16
CA LEU A 99 -11.24 6.99 8.88
C LEU A 99 -12.52 7.07 8.06
N ASP A 100 -13.40 6.07 8.12
CA ASP A 100 -14.68 6.06 7.39
C ASP A 100 -15.61 7.24 7.78
N ALA A 101 -15.41 7.87 8.94
CA ALA A 101 -16.15 9.09 9.33
C ALA A 101 -15.57 10.36 8.68
N ILE A 102 -14.38 10.29 8.12
CA ILE A 102 -13.62 11.43 7.60
C ILE A 102 -13.48 11.35 6.08
N THR A 103 -13.24 10.13 5.57
CA THR A 103 -12.89 9.89 4.16
C THR A 103 -13.26 8.49 3.73
N ASP A 104 -13.51 8.32 2.44
CA ASP A 104 -13.66 7.03 1.78
C ASP A 104 -12.42 6.66 0.92
N ALA A 105 -11.30 7.42 1.08
CA ALA A 105 -10.05 7.16 0.37
C ALA A 105 -8.85 7.13 1.32
N TYR A 106 -8.24 5.95 1.50
CA TYR A 106 -7.08 5.78 2.38
C TYR A 106 -6.33 4.47 2.10
N ARG A 107 -5.07 4.42 2.54
CA ARG A 107 -4.29 3.20 2.54
C ARG A 107 -4.80 2.22 3.60
N LEU A 108 -5.37 1.13 3.12
CA LEU A 108 -5.96 0.08 3.95
C LEU A 108 -4.91 -0.88 4.50
N VAL A 109 -3.92 -1.26 3.66
CA VAL A 109 -2.76 -2.08 4.07
C VAL A 109 -1.48 -1.39 3.62
N HIS A 110 -0.57 -1.18 4.57
CA HIS A 110 0.72 -0.52 4.37
C HIS A 110 1.89 -1.49 4.52
N SER A 111 1.91 -2.54 3.74
CA SER A 111 3.04 -3.48 3.59
C SER A 111 3.68 -3.87 4.94
N GLU A 112 4.94 -3.51 5.15
CA GLU A 112 5.70 -3.83 6.36
C GLU A 112 5.07 -3.23 7.63
N GLY A 113 4.40 -2.08 7.52
CA GLY A 113 3.74 -1.42 8.65
C GLY A 113 2.60 -2.24 9.25
N ASP A 114 1.96 -3.07 8.45
CA ASP A 114 0.88 -3.98 8.88
C ASP A 114 1.36 -5.45 8.95
N GLY A 115 2.67 -5.70 8.84
CA GLY A 115 3.24 -7.04 8.88
C GLY A 115 2.95 -7.89 7.65
N LEU A 116 2.51 -7.27 6.54
CA LEU A 116 2.19 -7.91 5.26
C LEU A 116 3.20 -7.50 4.18
N SER A 117 4.50 -7.73 4.45
CA SER A 117 5.60 -7.29 3.59
C SER A 117 5.40 -7.62 2.12
N GLY A 118 5.32 -6.57 1.30
CA GLY A 118 5.11 -6.69 -0.14
C GLY A 118 3.64 -6.65 -0.58
N LEU A 119 2.72 -6.23 0.29
CA LEU A 119 1.31 -5.97 -0.04
C LEU A 119 0.95 -4.52 0.27
N VAL A 120 0.42 -3.82 -0.71
CA VAL A 120 -0.21 -2.51 -0.54
C VAL A 120 -1.66 -2.60 -0.97
N VAL A 121 -2.56 -2.06 -0.14
CA VAL A 121 -3.98 -1.98 -0.49
C VAL A 121 -4.47 -0.56 -0.21
N ASP A 122 -5.03 0.08 -1.23
CA ASP A 122 -5.64 1.40 -1.12
C ASP A 122 -7.14 1.31 -1.44
N ARG A 123 -7.95 2.01 -0.68
CA ARG A 123 -9.38 2.16 -0.92
C ARG A 123 -9.68 3.52 -1.54
N PHE A 124 -10.57 3.55 -2.53
CA PHE A 124 -11.11 4.75 -3.19
C PHE A 124 -12.62 4.56 -3.37
N ALA A 125 -13.40 5.08 -2.44
CA ALA A 125 -14.85 4.85 -2.36
C ALA A 125 -15.17 3.34 -2.37
N ASN A 126 -15.77 2.82 -3.45
CA ASN A 126 -16.07 1.40 -3.61
C ASN A 126 -14.99 0.61 -4.36
N THR A 127 -13.94 1.26 -4.85
CA THR A 127 -12.81 0.59 -5.52
C THR A 127 -11.70 0.29 -4.53
N VAL A 128 -11.23 -0.95 -4.50
CA VAL A 128 -10.08 -1.38 -3.72
C VAL A 128 -8.95 -1.78 -4.66
N VAL A 129 -7.84 -1.06 -4.58
CA VAL A 129 -6.64 -1.30 -5.38
C VAL A 129 -5.65 -2.15 -4.58
N VAL A 130 -5.27 -3.29 -5.10
CA VAL A 130 -4.30 -4.22 -4.50
C VAL A 130 -3.04 -4.25 -5.34
N GLU A 131 -1.93 -3.82 -4.78
CA GLU A 131 -0.64 -3.82 -5.47
C GLU A 131 0.33 -4.80 -4.80
N PHE A 132 0.90 -5.70 -5.61
CA PHE A 132 1.82 -6.73 -5.15
C PHE A 132 3.26 -6.34 -5.44
N PHE A 133 4.07 -6.34 -4.39
CA PHE A 133 5.52 -6.08 -4.42
C PHE A 133 6.35 -7.34 -4.10
N SER A 134 5.73 -8.52 -4.00
CA SER A 134 6.45 -9.77 -3.79
C SER A 134 5.74 -10.97 -4.42
N ALA A 135 6.52 -11.92 -4.90
CA ALA A 135 6.00 -13.17 -5.43
C ALA A 135 5.17 -13.96 -4.39
N GLY A 136 5.52 -13.85 -3.10
CA GLY A 136 4.80 -14.51 -2.02
C GLY A 136 3.40 -13.97 -1.83
N MET A 137 3.24 -12.64 -1.76
CA MET A 137 1.92 -12.01 -1.66
C MET A 137 1.09 -12.25 -2.92
N TYR A 138 1.71 -12.21 -4.11
CA TYR A 138 0.98 -12.52 -5.35
C TYR A 138 0.42 -13.94 -5.39
N LYS A 139 1.13 -14.93 -4.83
CA LYS A 139 0.62 -16.31 -4.70
C LYS A 139 -0.64 -16.40 -3.84
N LEU A 140 -0.79 -15.49 -2.89
CA LEU A 140 -1.93 -15.39 -1.97
C LEU A 140 -3.05 -14.47 -2.48
N ARG A 141 -3.00 -14.00 -3.72
CA ARG A 141 -3.94 -13.02 -4.28
C ARG A 141 -5.42 -13.40 -4.11
N ASP A 142 -5.75 -14.68 -4.28
CA ASP A 142 -7.14 -15.15 -4.17
C ASP A 142 -7.62 -15.17 -2.70
N LEU A 143 -6.74 -15.54 -1.77
CA LEU A 143 -6.99 -15.44 -0.33
C LEU A 143 -7.15 -13.97 0.08
N ILE A 144 -6.22 -13.10 -0.31
CA ILE A 144 -6.26 -11.65 -0.01
C ILE A 144 -7.57 -11.04 -0.52
N LYS A 145 -7.97 -11.39 -1.75
CA LYS A 145 -9.24 -10.94 -2.31
C LYS A 145 -10.45 -11.40 -1.47
N ARG A 146 -10.49 -12.67 -1.06
CA ARG A 146 -11.58 -13.17 -0.19
C ARG A 146 -11.63 -12.40 1.13
N CYS A 147 -10.50 -12.24 1.82
CA CYS A 147 -10.44 -11.51 3.07
C CYS A 147 -10.89 -10.05 2.92
N LEU A 148 -10.51 -9.37 1.84
CA LEU A 148 -10.96 -7.99 1.59
C LEU A 148 -12.47 -7.92 1.34
N LEU A 149 -13.06 -8.88 0.62
CA LEU A 149 -14.50 -8.94 0.36
C LEU A 149 -15.32 -9.26 1.62
N GLU A 150 -14.76 -9.91 2.64
CA GLU A 150 -15.42 -10.08 3.94
C GLU A 150 -15.64 -8.73 4.65
N HIS A 151 -14.73 -7.77 4.46
CA HIS A 151 -14.84 -6.42 5.05
C HIS A 151 -15.52 -5.41 4.13
N PHE A 152 -15.46 -5.62 2.82
CA PHE A 152 -15.98 -4.73 1.78
C PHE A 152 -16.69 -5.57 0.70
N PRO A 153 -17.90 -6.12 1.02
CA PRO A 153 -18.57 -7.11 0.15
C PRO A 153 -18.93 -6.58 -1.24
N ASP A 154 -19.19 -5.27 -1.35
CA ASP A 154 -19.57 -4.62 -2.61
C ASP A 154 -18.36 -3.96 -3.35
N ALA A 155 -17.13 -4.20 -2.88
CA ALA A 155 -15.96 -3.54 -3.45
C ALA A 155 -15.57 -4.12 -4.81
N ASP A 156 -15.27 -3.22 -5.76
CA ASP A 156 -14.59 -3.56 -7.00
C ASP A 156 -13.09 -3.68 -6.74
N ILE A 157 -12.58 -4.92 -6.75
CA ILE A 157 -11.16 -5.18 -6.49
C ILE A 157 -10.36 -5.16 -7.78
N TYR A 158 -9.44 -4.19 -7.88
CA TYR A 158 -8.43 -4.09 -8.92
C TYR A 158 -7.07 -4.51 -8.37
N ALA A 159 -6.53 -5.62 -8.88
CA ALA A 159 -5.29 -6.23 -8.38
C ALA A 159 -4.24 -6.31 -9.49
N PHE A 160 -3.02 -5.80 -9.22
CA PHE A 160 -1.94 -5.77 -10.19
C PHE A 160 -0.55 -5.81 -9.53
N ALA A 161 0.47 -5.96 -10.36
CA ALA A 161 1.85 -5.68 -10.03
C ALA A 161 2.50 -4.96 -11.21
N GLU A 162 3.29 -3.94 -10.97
CA GLU A 162 4.00 -3.25 -12.03
C GLU A 162 5.01 -4.17 -12.74
N GLU A 163 5.21 -3.98 -14.04
CA GLU A 163 6.09 -4.85 -14.84
C GLU A 163 7.51 -4.95 -14.29
N HIS A 164 8.04 -3.84 -13.77
CA HIS A 164 9.38 -3.85 -13.19
C HIS A 164 9.46 -4.71 -11.91
N VAL A 165 8.39 -4.72 -11.09
CA VAL A 165 8.27 -5.57 -9.91
C VAL A 165 8.16 -7.04 -10.32
N GLN A 166 7.33 -7.35 -11.33
CA GLN A 166 7.18 -8.71 -11.84
C GLN A 166 8.54 -9.28 -12.29
N LYS A 167 9.33 -8.48 -13.03
CA LYS A 167 10.69 -8.86 -13.45
C LYS A 167 11.64 -9.07 -12.28
N GLN A 168 11.63 -8.17 -11.28
CA GLN A 168 12.49 -8.26 -10.09
C GLN A 168 12.14 -9.42 -9.19
N GLU A 169 10.85 -9.72 -9.05
CA GLU A 169 10.34 -10.76 -8.16
C GLU A 169 10.10 -12.10 -8.86
N SER A 170 10.31 -12.17 -10.20
CA SER A 170 10.20 -13.39 -11.01
C SER A 170 8.81 -14.07 -10.89
N PHE A 171 7.77 -13.31 -11.18
CA PHE A 171 6.41 -13.84 -11.36
C PHE A 171 5.69 -13.08 -12.48
N ASP A 172 4.66 -13.66 -13.05
CA ASP A 172 3.83 -13.05 -14.08
C ASP A 172 2.46 -12.68 -13.51
N CYS A 173 2.06 -11.44 -13.71
CA CYS A 173 0.76 -10.92 -13.33
C CYS A 173 0.12 -10.24 -14.55
N ALA A 174 -1.05 -10.70 -14.95
CA ALA A 174 -1.84 -9.97 -15.93
C ALA A 174 -2.28 -8.63 -15.33
N ILE A 175 -1.98 -7.53 -16.01
CA ILE A 175 -2.43 -6.21 -15.58
C ILE A 175 -3.82 -5.99 -16.17
N PRO A 176 -4.89 -5.97 -15.36
CA PRO A 176 -6.24 -5.73 -15.86
C PRO A 176 -6.41 -4.27 -16.30
N LYS A 177 -7.47 -3.98 -17.05
CA LYS A 177 -7.83 -2.61 -17.38
C LYS A 177 -8.07 -1.81 -16.10
N SER A 178 -7.48 -0.62 -16.00
CA SER A 178 -7.68 0.28 -14.85
C SER A 178 -9.17 0.54 -14.59
N PRO A 179 -9.59 0.63 -13.33
CA PRO A 179 -10.96 1.01 -12.99
C PRO A 179 -11.30 2.39 -13.54
N PRO A 180 -12.60 2.68 -13.74
CA PRO A 180 -13.00 4.03 -14.11
C PRO A 180 -12.63 5.03 -12.98
N PRO A 181 -12.39 6.30 -13.34
CA PRO A 181 -12.27 7.36 -12.35
C PRO A 181 -13.50 7.40 -11.42
N THR A 182 -13.26 7.64 -10.15
CA THR A 182 -14.31 7.75 -9.13
C THR A 182 -14.20 9.08 -8.41
N VAL A 183 -15.25 9.47 -7.70
CA VAL A 183 -15.23 10.61 -6.78
C VAL A 183 -15.06 10.09 -5.37
N ILE A 184 -14.08 10.63 -4.67
CA ILE A 184 -13.80 10.35 -3.26
C ILE A 184 -14.14 11.56 -2.40
N HIS A 185 -14.32 11.33 -1.12
CA HIS A 185 -14.64 12.34 -0.12
C HIS A 185 -13.59 12.38 0.98
N GLU A 186 -13.25 13.59 1.42
CA GLU A 186 -12.34 13.78 2.55
C GLU A 186 -12.71 15.10 3.26
N HIS A 187 -13.07 15.03 4.56
CA HIS A 187 -13.57 16.16 5.34
C HIS A 187 -14.71 16.96 4.66
N GLY A 188 -15.56 16.28 3.88
CA GLY A 188 -16.63 16.92 3.11
C GLY A 188 -16.20 17.55 1.79
N VAL A 189 -14.92 17.54 1.45
CA VAL A 189 -14.38 17.96 0.13
C VAL A 189 -14.36 16.76 -0.81
N GLN A 190 -14.69 16.98 -2.06
CA GLN A 190 -14.77 15.95 -3.11
C GLN A 190 -13.59 16.05 -4.07
N PHE A 191 -13.06 14.88 -4.50
CA PHE A 191 -11.98 14.83 -5.48
C PHE A 191 -12.19 13.72 -6.49
N HIS A 192 -11.86 13.97 -7.74
CA HIS A 192 -11.68 12.91 -8.73
C HIS A 192 -10.40 12.13 -8.39
N ALA A 193 -10.55 10.83 -8.27
CA ALA A 193 -9.45 9.88 -8.16
C ALA A 193 -9.47 8.93 -9.36
N ALA A 194 -8.29 8.53 -9.81
CA ALA A 194 -8.11 7.57 -10.91
C ALA A 194 -7.42 6.30 -10.37
N PRO A 195 -8.16 5.36 -9.73
CA PRO A 195 -7.59 4.20 -9.08
C PRO A 195 -6.75 3.35 -10.04
N GLY A 196 -5.60 2.84 -9.55
CA GLY A 196 -4.70 1.99 -10.35
C GLY A 196 -3.83 2.74 -11.36
N THR A 197 -3.76 4.08 -11.32
CA THR A 197 -2.86 4.87 -12.15
C THR A 197 -1.50 5.07 -11.48
N LYS A 198 -0.48 5.53 -12.26
CA LYS A 198 0.94 5.55 -11.89
C LYS A 198 1.30 6.31 -10.60
N HIS A 199 0.50 7.29 -10.17
CA HIS A 199 0.83 8.11 -9.01
C HIS A 199 0.00 7.70 -7.79
N LYS A 200 0.67 7.15 -6.75
CA LYS A 200 0.04 6.82 -5.46
C LYS A 200 -1.28 6.05 -5.61
N THR A 201 -1.32 5.09 -6.53
CA THR A 201 -2.51 4.29 -6.84
C THR A 201 -3.74 5.12 -7.27
N GLY A 202 -3.60 6.46 -7.47
CA GLY A 202 -4.64 7.31 -8.06
C GLY A 202 -4.99 8.61 -7.32
N PHE A 203 -4.54 8.81 -6.07
CA PHE A 203 -4.74 10.02 -5.28
C PHE A 203 -3.78 10.10 -4.09
N PHE A 204 -3.39 11.31 -3.68
CA PHE A 204 -2.49 11.55 -2.54
C PHE A 204 -3.25 11.57 -1.21
N ALA A 205 -3.87 10.45 -0.84
CA ALA A 205 -4.65 10.32 0.40
C ALA A 205 -3.82 10.54 1.69
N ASP A 206 -2.48 10.37 1.61
CA ASP A 206 -1.54 10.62 2.71
C ASP A 206 -1.42 12.10 3.11
N GLN A 207 -1.86 13.03 2.24
CA GLN A 207 -1.83 14.47 2.50
C GLN A 207 -3.11 15.01 3.16
N ARG A 208 -4.11 14.17 3.43
CA ARG A 208 -5.41 14.57 4.00
C ARG A 208 -5.29 15.46 5.23
N ASP A 209 -4.53 15.01 6.22
CA ASP A 209 -4.40 15.71 7.49
C ASP A 209 -3.59 17.00 7.33
N ASN A 210 -2.60 17.01 6.43
CA ASN A 210 -1.85 18.21 6.08
C ASN A 210 -2.73 19.25 5.38
N ARG A 211 -3.61 18.83 4.45
CA ARG A 211 -4.58 19.73 3.82
C ARG A 211 -5.53 20.34 4.85
N LYS A 212 -6.01 19.52 5.78
CA LYS A 212 -6.89 19.99 6.86
C LYS A 212 -6.18 21.00 7.77
N LEU A 213 -4.96 20.66 8.19
CA LEU A 213 -4.15 21.56 9.02
C LEU A 213 -3.86 22.89 8.32
N LEU A 214 -3.45 22.87 7.04
CA LEU A 214 -3.22 24.10 6.26
C LEU A 214 -4.44 25.00 6.26
N SER A 215 -5.64 24.44 6.13
CA SER A 215 -6.87 25.22 6.05
C SER A 215 -7.10 26.11 7.28
N GLU A 216 -6.54 25.76 8.45
CA GLU A 216 -6.64 26.55 9.68
C GLU A 216 -5.86 27.88 9.62
N PHE A 217 -4.89 27.99 8.72
CA PHE A 217 -4.07 29.20 8.53
C PHE A 217 -4.59 30.12 7.41
N CYS A 218 -5.65 29.70 6.70
CA CYS A 218 -6.13 30.36 5.48
C CYS A 218 -7.19 31.48 5.65
N PRO A 219 -7.92 31.63 6.77
CA PRO A 219 -9.03 32.57 6.84
C PRO A 219 -8.62 34.01 6.46
N GLY A 220 -9.26 34.58 5.42
CA GLY A 220 -8.98 35.94 4.92
C GLY A 220 -7.60 36.12 4.28
N LYS A 221 -6.92 35.03 3.90
CA LYS A 221 -5.58 35.06 3.30
C LYS A 221 -5.63 34.91 1.79
N ARG A 222 -4.56 35.39 1.15
CA ARG A 222 -4.21 35.02 -0.22
C ARG A 222 -3.26 33.84 -0.16
N VAL A 223 -3.59 32.76 -0.87
CA VAL A 223 -2.86 31.49 -0.86
C VAL A 223 -2.28 31.21 -2.24
N LEU A 224 -1.00 30.89 -2.30
CA LEU A 224 -0.32 30.37 -3.48
C LEU A 224 0.08 28.90 -3.21
N ASP A 225 -0.46 28.00 -4.01
CA ASP A 225 -0.20 26.55 -3.97
C ASP A 225 0.73 26.20 -5.14
N LEU A 226 2.02 26.02 -4.87
CA LEU A 226 3.03 25.65 -5.86
C LEU A 226 3.14 24.13 -5.98
N CYS A 227 3.20 23.61 -7.22
CA CYS A 227 3.12 22.19 -7.52
C CYS A 227 1.80 21.60 -7.00
N CYS A 228 0.69 22.28 -7.36
CA CYS A 228 -0.62 22.06 -6.76
C CYS A 228 -1.23 20.70 -7.10
N ASN A 229 -0.67 19.98 -8.07
CA ASN A 229 -1.20 18.70 -8.55
C ASN A 229 -2.70 18.82 -8.87
N SER A 230 -3.55 17.93 -8.39
CA SER A 230 -5.01 17.97 -8.58
C SER A 230 -5.74 19.04 -7.74
N GLY A 231 -5.03 20.04 -7.24
CA GLY A 231 -5.58 21.20 -6.53
C GLY A 231 -5.96 20.97 -5.07
N GLY A 232 -5.48 19.89 -4.45
CA GLY A 232 -5.95 19.45 -3.13
C GLY A 232 -5.79 20.50 -2.04
N PHE A 233 -4.62 21.11 -1.88
CA PHE A 233 -4.35 22.13 -0.86
C PHE A 233 -5.12 23.43 -1.15
N GLY A 234 -5.10 23.90 -2.40
CA GLY A 234 -5.81 25.11 -2.81
C GLY A 234 -7.32 25.01 -2.61
N ILE A 235 -7.92 23.86 -2.92
CA ILE A 235 -9.36 23.63 -2.72
C ILE A 235 -9.70 23.63 -1.22
N TYR A 236 -8.90 22.97 -0.37
CA TYR A 236 -9.08 23.03 1.08
C TYR A 236 -8.94 24.45 1.63
N ALA A 237 -7.93 25.19 1.17
CA ALA A 237 -7.73 26.58 1.57
C ALA A 237 -8.99 27.42 1.27
N LYS A 238 -9.63 27.17 0.11
CA LYS A 238 -10.83 27.93 -0.30
C LYS A 238 -12.11 27.46 0.40
N THR A 239 -12.35 26.14 0.46
CA THR A 239 -13.63 25.57 0.91
C THR A 239 -13.74 25.52 2.44
N ILE A 240 -12.72 25.00 3.11
CA ILE A 240 -12.68 24.83 4.55
C ILE A 240 -11.99 26.02 5.21
N GLY A 241 -10.91 26.52 4.60
CA GLY A 241 -10.06 27.55 5.17
C GLY A 241 -10.57 28.97 5.02
N GLY A 242 -11.55 29.23 4.14
CA GLY A 242 -12.08 30.58 3.93
C GLY A 242 -11.05 31.58 3.39
N ALA A 243 -10.11 31.12 2.55
CA ALA A 243 -9.15 32.00 1.90
C ALA A 243 -9.84 32.99 0.95
N ASP A 244 -9.39 34.25 0.91
CA ASP A 244 -9.93 35.29 0.04
C ASP A 244 -9.60 35.02 -1.43
N GLU A 245 -8.35 34.68 -1.71
CA GLU A 245 -7.85 34.37 -3.04
C GLU A 245 -6.97 33.11 -3.00
N VAL A 246 -7.13 32.21 -3.99
CA VAL A 246 -6.28 31.04 -4.12
C VAL A 246 -5.81 30.92 -5.55
N VAL A 247 -4.50 30.73 -5.72
CA VAL A 247 -3.87 30.43 -7.02
C VAL A 247 -3.10 29.12 -6.87
N GLY A 248 -3.42 28.12 -7.71
CA GLY A 248 -2.69 26.87 -7.86
C GLY A 248 -1.81 26.90 -9.11
N VAL A 249 -0.58 26.43 -9.00
CA VAL A 249 0.38 26.39 -10.12
C VAL A 249 0.97 24.98 -10.24
N ASP A 250 0.94 24.41 -11.45
CA ASP A 250 1.63 23.17 -11.78
C ASP A 250 2.15 23.23 -13.21
N LEU A 251 3.14 22.41 -13.55
CA LEU A 251 3.69 22.29 -14.90
C LEU A 251 2.93 21.29 -15.77
N ASP A 252 2.12 20.43 -15.16
CA ASP A 252 1.38 19.37 -15.82
C ASP A 252 -0.03 19.87 -16.16
N GLU A 253 -0.25 20.22 -17.45
CA GLU A 253 -1.53 20.73 -17.92
C GLU A 253 -2.68 19.71 -17.74
N GLU A 254 -2.42 18.40 -17.91
CA GLU A 254 -3.43 17.36 -17.72
C GLU A 254 -3.90 17.28 -16.27
N ILE A 255 -2.99 17.47 -15.31
CA ILE A 255 -3.34 17.47 -13.90
C ILE A 255 -4.07 18.75 -13.48
N LEU A 256 -3.78 19.89 -14.14
CA LEU A 256 -4.51 21.14 -13.93
C LEU A 256 -5.97 21.03 -14.40
N GLU A 257 -6.26 20.30 -15.48
CA GLU A 257 -7.65 20.01 -15.86
C GLU A 257 -8.41 19.23 -14.78
N ILE A 258 -7.72 18.32 -14.08
CA ILE A 258 -8.29 17.58 -12.95
C ILE A 258 -8.50 18.52 -11.77
N ALA A 259 -7.57 19.43 -11.52
CA ALA A 259 -7.69 20.45 -10.46
C ALA A 259 -8.89 21.36 -10.68
N GLU A 260 -9.14 21.81 -11.92
CA GLU A 260 -10.32 22.60 -12.30
C GLU A 260 -11.63 21.82 -12.07
N LYS A 261 -11.68 20.54 -12.49
CA LYS A 261 -12.84 19.65 -12.24
C LYS A 261 -13.08 19.47 -10.73
N ASN A 262 -12.02 19.30 -9.93
CA ASN A 262 -12.13 19.21 -8.49
C ASN A 262 -12.63 20.51 -7.85
N ALA A 263 -12.12 21.66 -8.30
CA ALA A 263 -12.60 22.95 -7.83
C ALA A 263 -14.08 23.17 -8.19
N TYR A 264 -14.50 22.77 -9.38
CA TYR A 264 -15.90 22.82 -9.81
C TYR A 264 -16.82 21.95 -8.93
N LEU A 265 -16.43 20.69 -8.65
CA LEU A 265 -17.16 19.79 -7.74
C LEU A 265 -17.45 20.44 -6.38
N ASN A 266 -16.49 21.21 -5.88
CA ASN A 266 -16.53 21.83 -4.55
C ASN A 266 -17.05 23.30 -4.59
N LYS A 267 -17.45 23.81 -5.77
CA LYS A 267 -17.79 25.22 -5.97
C LYS A 267 -16.71 26.18 -5.45
N ALA A 268 -15.45 25.73 -5.48
CA ALA A 268 -14.30 26.47 -5.00
C ALA A 268 -13.78 27.40 -6.10
N LYS A 269 -13.70 28.70 -5.81
CA LYS A 269 -13.10 29.69 -6.72
C LYS A 269 -11.58 29.66 -6.53
N VAL A 270 -10.90 28.82 -7.29
CA VAL A 270 -9.44 28.71 -7.36
C VAL A 270 -9.01 29.00 -8.80
N ARG A 271 -7.97 29.79 -8.98
CA ARG A 271 -7.35 30.02 -10.29
C ARG A 271 -6.17 29.07 -10.46
N PHE A 272 -6.16 28.29 -11.50
CA PHE A 272 -5.03 27.41 -11.86
C PHE A 272 -4.23 28.02 -13.02
N VAL A 273 -2.89 27.85 -12.99
CA VAL A 273 -1.94 28.44 -13.96
C VAL A 273 -0.80 27.45 -14.22
#